data_7b85978916dce461b47eb2281956dc44
#
_entry.id   7b85978916dce461b47eb2281956dc44
#
_cell.length_a   1.000
_cell.length_b   1.000
_cell.length_c   1.000
_cell.angle_alpha   90.00
_cell.angle_beta   90.00
_cell.angle_gamma   90.00
#
_symmetry.space_group_name_H-M   'P 1'
#
loop_
_entity.id
_entity.type
_entity.pdbx_description
1 polymer ?
#
loop_
_entity_poly.entity_id
_entity_poly.type
_entity_poly.pdbx_seq_one_letter_code
_entity_poly.pdbx_strand_id
1 'polypeptide(L)'
;VDYTLAPDASIPEIVDECRRAVGWLHHQADELGIDPRRIVVSGSSAGAHLAAMVALPGWQQAAGLPADLVRAAVLVSGIYDLAPLVGTSIDIPLNLADSEVESMSPARATLDGFPRSLVCWGEVETTEFKAQSREFANGLTQAGTTCTVLEVPARNHFDVVLDLADPTTDITRRVLSVL
;
A
#
# COMPACT_ATOMS: atom_id res chain seq x y z
N VAL A 1 3.62 6.51 9.73
CA VAL A 1 5.09 6.51 9.73
C VAL A 1 5.56 7.86 9.24
N ASP A 2 6.50 8.45 9.96
CA ASP A 2 7.18 9.68 9.57
C ASP A 2 8.49 9.29 8.85
N TYR A 3 8.37 9.06 7.54
CA TYR A 3 9.49 8.64 6.69
C TYR A 3 10.12 9.83 5.98
N THR A 4 11.38 9.70 5.59
CA THR A 4 12.12 10.73 4.84
C THR A 4 11.49 10.93 3.46
N LEU A 5 11.29 12.17 3.06
CA LEU A 5 10.68 12.50 1.76
C LEU A 5 11.73 12.59 0.65
N ALA A 6 11.33 12.31 -0.59
CA ALA A 6 12.14 12.64 -1.75
C ALA A 6 12.27 14.18 -1.89
N PRO A 7 13.43 14.73 -2.33
CA PRO A 7 14.59 14.00 -2.84
C PRO A 7 15.63 13.58 -1.78
N ASP A 8 15.36 13.81 -0.49
CA ASP A 8 16.32 13.53 0.59
C ASP A 8 16.48 12.02 0.86
N ALA A 9 15.54 11.18 0.36
CA ALA A 9 15.64 9.73 0.31
C ALA A 9 15.08 9.19 -1.00
N SER A 10 15.66 8.12 -1.51
CA SER A 10 15.16 7.35 -2.66
C SER A 10 13.95 6.49 -2.29
N ILE A 11 13.18 6.03 -3.28
CA ILE A 11 12.04 5.13 -3.04
C ILE A 11 12.44 3.85 -2.28
N PRO A 12 13.55 3.16 -2.63
CA PRO A 12 14.02 2.01 -1.84
C PRO A 12 14.30 2.33 -0.37
N GLU A 13 14.91 3.47 -0.07
CA GLU A 13 15.20 3.92 1.31
C GLU A 13 13.91 4.20 2.08
N ILE A 14 12.95 4.88 1.46
CA ILE A 14 11.63 5.17 2.05
C ILE A 14 10.87 3.87 2.35
N VAL A 15 10.89 2.91 1.42
CA VAL A 15 10.29 1.59 1.63
C VAL A 15 10.95 0.85 2.79
N ASP A 16 12.28 0.91 2.89
CA ASP A 16 13.02 0.29 4.01
C ASP A 16 12.67 0.95 5.34
N GLU A 17 12.55 2.27 5.41
CA GLU A 17 12.08 2.98 6.60
C GLU A 17 10.69 2.49 7.05
N CYS A 18 9.76 2.34 6.11
CA CYS A 18 8.42 1.83 6.40
C CYS A 18 8.45 0.37 6.90
N ARG A 19 9.27 -0.48 6.29
CA ARG A 19 9.47 -1.88 6.72
C ARG A 19 10.06 -1.95 8.13
N ARG A 20 11.07 -1.14 8.42
CA ARG A 20 11.67 -1.04 9.77
C ARG A 20 10.66 -0.58 10.81
N ALA A 21 9.79 0.37 10.48
CA ALA A 21 8.73 0.84 11.38
C ALA A 21 7.74 -0.30 11.73
N VAL A 22 7.34 -1.10 10.75
CA VAL A 22 6.43 -2.25 10.99
C VAL A 22 7.15 -3.36 11.78
N GLY A 23 8.42 -3.63 11.49
CA GLY A 23 9.24 -4.55 12.28
C GLY A 23 9.40 -4.09 13.73
N TRP A 24 9.60 -2.80 13.95
CA TRP A 24 9.66 -2.21 15.28
C TRP A 24 8.34 -2.41 16.05
N LEU A 25 7.19 -2.16 15.41
CA LEU A 25 5.87 -2.40 16.02
C LEU A 25 5.71 -3.86 16.47
N HIS A 26 6.17 -4.80 15.68
CA HIS A 26 6.14 -6.22 16.04
C HIS A 26 6.99 -6.51 17.29
N HIS A 27 8.21 -5.99 17.34
CA HIS A 27 9.12 -6.21 18.47
C HIS A 27 8.66 -5.50 19.76
N GLN A 28 7.98 -4.37 19.63
CA GLN A 28 7.49 -3.60 20.78
C GLN A 28 6.03 -3.93 21.15
N ALA A 29 5.45 -4.97 20.56
CA ALA A 29 4.02 -5.28 20.68
C ALA A 29 3.58 -5.44 22.15
N ASP A 30 4.37 -6.13 22.96
CA ASP A 30 4.07 -6.35 24.37
C ASP A 30 4.09 -5.04 25.17
N GLU A 31 5.07 -4.20 24.94
CA GLU A 31 5.20 -2.88 25.61
C GLU A 31 4.07 -1.92 25.19
N LEU A 32 3.63 -2.02 23.93
CA LEU A 32 2.54 -1.20 23.38
C LEU A 32 1.15 -1.77 23.70
N GLY A 33 1.06 -2.99 24.22
CA GLY A 33 -0.20 -3.65 24.52
C GLY A 33 -1.02 -3.99 23.25
N ILE A 34 -0.35 -4.26 22.12
CA ILE A 34 -0.98 -4.62 20.84
C ILE A 34 -0.76 -6.10 20.53
N ASP A 35 -1.64 -6.69 19.73
CA ASP A 35 -1.44 -8.05 19.21
C ASP A 35 -0.56 -7.99 17.93
N PRO A 36 0.68 -8.52 17.97
CA PRO A 36 1.59 -8.48 16.82
C PRO A 36 1.09 -9.28 15.61
N ARG A 37 0.08 -10.16 15.79
CA ARG A 37 -0.56 -10.92 14.71
C ARG A 37 -1.67 -10.15 14.00
N ARG A 38 -1.94 -8.91 14.42
CA ARG A 38 -3.02 -8.06 13.90
C ARG A 38 -2.50 -6.74 13.34
N ILE A 39 -1.26 -6.72 12.85
CA ILE A 39 -0.70 -5.55 12.19
C ILE A 39 -1.35 -5.38 10.82
N VAL A 40 -1.92 -4.21 10.59
CA VAL A 40 -2.55 -3.80 9.33
C VAL A 40 -1.82 -2.59 8.80
N VAL A 41 -1.55 -2.59 7.50
CA VAL A 41 -0.97 -1.43 6.82
C VAL A 41 -2.04 -0.70 6.01
N SER A 42 -1.98 0.62 6.03
CA SER A 42 -2.92 1.45 5.29
C SER A 42 -2.23 2.67 4.71
N GLY A 43 -2.69 3.11 3.56
CA GLY A 43 -2.18 4.32 2.94
C GLY A 43 -3.06 4.82 1.80
N SER A 44 -2.83 6.09 1.44
CA SER A 44 -3.48 6.75 0.31
C SER A 44 -2.43 7.28 -0.66
N SER A 45 -2.68 7.17 -1.97
CA SER A 45 -1.79 7.66 -3.03
C SER A 45 -0.39 7.05 -2.92
N ALA A 46 0.66 7.84 -2.77
CA ALA A 46 2.02 7.38 -2.47
C ALA A 46 2.07 6.51 -1.21
N GLY A 47 1.26 6.83 -0.18
CA GLY A 47 1.14 6.00 1.02
C GLY A 47 0.55 4.62 0.74
N ALA A 48 -0.35 4.47 -0.24
CA ALA A 48 -0.85 3.17 -0.66
C ALA A 48 0.21 2.36 -1.42
N HIS A 49 1.06 3.02 -2.20
CA HIS A 49 2.26 2.39 -2.78
C HIS A 49 3.16 1.83 -1.67
N LEU A 50 3.52 2.64 -0.68
CA LEU A 50 4.37 2.22 0.44
C LEU A 50 3.72 1.08 1.25
N ALA A 51 2.41 1.18 1.52
CA ALA A 51 1.67 0.12 2.20
C ALA A 51 1.68 -1.19 1.39
N ALA A 52 1.54 -1.12 0.05
CA ALA A 52 1.66 -2.29 -0.82
C ALA A 52 3.08 -2.88 -0.79
N MET A 53 4.13 -2.04 -0.87
CA MET A 53 5.54 -2.49 -0.79
C MET A 53 5.88 -3.14 0.57
N VAL A 54 5.27 -2.67 1.66
CA VAL A 54 5.41 -3.29 2.99
C VAL A 54 4.63 -4.60 3.08
N ALA A 55 3.48 -4.69 2.40
CA ALA A 55 2.65 -5.90 2.38
C ALA A 55 3.21 -7.01 1.48
N LEU A 56 4.12 -6.71 0.53
CA LEU A 56 4.75 -7.73 -0.31
C LEU A 56 5.45 -8.80 0.55
N PRO A 57 5.32 -10.10 0.19
CA PRO A 57 5.98 -11.19 0.90
C PRO A 57 7.50 -11.21 0.66
N GLY A 58 8.22 -11.91 1.54
CA GLY A 58 9.63 -12.28 1.37
C GLY A 58 10.61 -11.45 2.19
N TRP A 59 10.47 -10.14 2.29
CA TRP A 59 11.38 -9.29 3.07
C TRP A 59 11.30 -9.57 4.58
N GLN A 60 10.14 -9.96 5.08
CA GLN A 60 9.89 -10.25 6.50
C GLN A 60 10.83 -11.33 7.01
N GLN A 61 10.95 -12.44 6.26
CA GLN A 61 11.81 -13.56 6.62
C GLN A 61 13.30 -13.16 6.60
N ALA A 62 13.71 -12.36 5.62
CA ALA A 62 15.08 -11.84 5.55
C ALA A 62 15.40 -10.91 6.74
N ALA A 63 14.39 -10.24 7.30
CA ALA A 63 14.50 -9.41 8.50
C ALA A 63 14.32 -10.21 9.82
N GLY A 64 14.14 -11.53 9.79
CA GLY A 64 13.89 -12.35 10.97
C GLY A 64 12.49 -12.20 11.56
N LEU A 65 11.52 -11.73 10.75
CA LEU A 65 10.15 -11.49 11.15
C LEU A 65 9.21 -12.60 10.63
N PRO A 66 8.01 -12.77 11.21
CA PRO A 66 7.01 -13.71 10.68
C PRO A 66 6.64 -13.39 9.23
N ALA A 67 6.47 -14.43 8.40
CA ALA A 67 6.08 -14.25 7.00
C ALA A 67 4.70 -13.59 6.84
N ASP A 68 3.81 -13.80 7.79
CA ASP A 68 2.45 -13.26 7.89
C ASP A 68 2.36 -12.02 8.80
N LEU A 69 3.47 -11.28 8.95
CA LEU A 69 3.59 -10.08 9.77
C LEU A 69 2.46 -9.07 9.49
N VAL A 70 2.17 -8.83 8.22
CA VAL A 70 1.08 -7.94 7.79
C VAL A 70 -0.18 -8.77 7.60
N ARG A 71 -1.19 -8.52 8.43
CA ARG A 71 -2.45 -9.27 8.42
C ARG A 71 -3.40 -8.83 7.33
N ALA A 72 -3.42 -7.53 7.02
CA ALA A 72 -4.27 -6.96 5.98
C ALA A 72 -3.66 -5.65 5.44
N ALA A 73 -4.05 -5.28 4.22
CA ALA A 73 -3.67 -4.01 3.59
C ALA A 73 -4.91 -3.23 3.13
N VAL A 74 -4.94 -1.92 3.44
CA VAL A 74 -5.98 -0.99 2.99
C VAL A 74 -5.32 0.04 2.08
N LEU A 75 -5.61 -0.04 0.80
CA LEU A 75 -4.90 0.64 -0.29
C LEU A 75 -5.86 1.60 -1.00
N VAL A 76 -5.74 2.90 -0.71
CA VAL A 76 -6.63 3.93 -1.23
C VAL A 76 -5.94 4.69 -2.36
N SER A 77 -6.48 4.65 -3.58
CA SER A 77 -6.00 5.44 -4.73
C SER A 77 -4.50 5.31 -4.97
N GLY A 78 -3.97 4.08 -4.92
CA GLY A 78 -2.54 3.82 -4.93
C GLY A 78 -1.88 3.90 -6.30
N ILE A 79 -0.56 3.94 -6.26
CA ILE A 79 0.33 3.81 -7.41
C ILE A 79 1.00 2.44 -7.28
N TYR A 80 0.82 1.57 -8.28
CA TYR A 80 1.32 0.20 -8.20
C TYR A 80 2.32 -0.15 -9.30
N ASP A 81 2.39 0.64 -10.37
CA ASP A 81 3.46 0.65 -11.36
C ASP A 81 4.05 2.07 -11.44
N LEU A 82 5.36 2.19 -11.25
CA LEU A 82 6.06 3.47 -11.28
C LEU A 82 6.41 3.93 -12.70
N ALA A 83 6.36 3.04 -13.71
CA ALA A 83 6.74 3.38 -15.07
C ALA A 83 5.99 4.61 -15.65
N PRO A 84 4.67 4.78 -15.43
CA PRO A 84 3.96 5.96 -15.91
C PRO A 84 4.41 7.29 -15.28
N LEU A 85 5.16 7.26 -14.17
CA LEU A 85 5.68 8.47 -13.52
C LEU A 85 6.94 8.99 -14.18
N VAL A 86 7.72 8.13 -14.85
CA VAL A 86 9.01 8.47 -15.45
C VAL A 86 8.83 9.62 -16.46
N GLY A 87 9.65 10.66 -16.30
CA GLY A 87 9.62 11.84 -17.14
C GLY A 87 8.47 12.83 -16.86
N THR A 88 7.64 12.58 -15.85
CA THR A 88 6.62 13.54 -15.39
C THR A 88 7.19 14.52 -14.35
N SER A 89 6.41 15.53 -13.96
CA SER A 89 6.81 16.44 -12.87
C SER A 89 6.93 15.73 -11.51
N ILE A 90 6.27 14.59 -11.33
CA ILE A 90 6.36 13.78 -10.11
C ILE A 90 7.71 13.07 -10.04
N ASP A 91 8.29 12.71 -11.17
CA ASP A 91 9.60 12.06 -11.25
C ASP A 91 10.77 13.00 -10.91
N ILE A 92 10.60 14.31 -11.06
CA ILE A 92 11.68 15.27 -10.83
C ILE A 92 12.35 15.08 -9.45
N PRO A 93 11.62 15.04 -8.31
CA PRO A 93 12.23 14.77 -7.01
C PRO A 93 12.57 13.30 -6.78
N LEU A 94 11.95 12.36 -7.50
CA LEU A 94 12.18 10.92 -7.33
C LEU A 94 13.42 10.46 -8.11
N ASN A 95 13.65 11.03 -9.28
CA ASN A 95 14.74 10.69 -10.20
C ASN A 95 14.87 9.17 -10.42
N LEU A 96 13.74 8.54 -10.78
CA LEU A 96 13.58 7.10 -10.88
C LEU A 96 14.54 6.46 -11.89
N ALA A 97 15.36 5.54 -11.44
CA ALA A 97 16.12 4.68 -12.33
C ALA A 97 15.27 3.48 -12.82
N ASP A 98 15.57 2.93 -14.00
CA ASP A 98 14.85 1.77 -14.53
C ASP A 98 14.82 0.59 -13.56
N SER A 99 15.91 0.36 -12.82
CA SER A 99 15.99 -0.69 -11.79
C SER A 99 15.06 -0.43 -10.62
N GLU A 100 14.82 0.83 -10.25
CA GLU A 100 13.88 1.20 -9.19
C GLU A 100 12.44 1.07 -9.69
N VAL A 101 12.15 1.47 -10.92
CA VAL A 101 10.84 1.22 -11.54
C VAL A 101 10.50 -0.26 -11.51
N GLU A 102 11.46 -1.14 -11.82
CA GLU A 102 11.23 -2.59 -11.81
C GLU A 102 11.06 -3.14 -10.38
N SER A 103 11.94 -2.77 -9.46
CA SER A 103 11.97 -3.37 -8.12
C SER A 103 11.01 -2.73 -7.12
N MET A 104 10.60 -1.48 -7.36
CA MET A 104 9.72 -0.69 -6.47
C MET A 104 8.30 -0.55 -7.00
N SER A 105 7.93 -1.26 -8.07
CA SER A 105 6.55 -1.34 -8.55
C SER A 105 5.87 -2.60 -7.99
N PRO A 106 4.97 -2.50 -6.99
CA PRO A 106 4.34 -3.68 -6.40
C PRO A 106 3.55 -4.51 -7.42
N ALA A 107 3.04 -3.91 -8.50
CA ALA A 107 2.35 -4.63 -9.59
C ALA A 107 3.28 -5.58 -10.38
N ARG A 108 4.60 -5.39 -10.31
CA ARG A 108 5.62 -6.23 -10.99
C ARG A 108 6.20 -7.30 -10.08
N ALA A 109 5.88 -7.26 -8.80
CA ALA A 109 6.38 -8.22 -7.82
C ALA A 109 5.56 -9.51 -7.82
N THR A 110 6.12 -10.56 -7.20
CA THR A 110 5.36 -11.78 -6.87
C THR A 110 4.32 -11.46 -5.80
N LEU A 111 3.05 -11.71 -6.11
CA LEU A 111 1.92 -11.42 -5.21
C LEU A 111 1.45 -12.65 -4.41
N ASP A 112 2.03 -13.83 -4.64
CA ASP A 112 1.71 -15.06 -3.90
C ASP A 112 1.99 -14.87 -2.40
N GLY A 113 0.97 -15.01 -1.57
CA GLY A 113 1.09 -14.77 -0.12
C GLY A 113 0.89 -13.31 0.31
N PHE A 114 0.48 -12.42 -0.60
CA PHE A 114 0.05 -11.08 -0.24
C PHE A 114 -1.16 -11.14 0.72
N PRO A 115 -1.24 -10.31 1.77
CA PRO A 115 -2.31 -10.38 2.75
C PRO A 115 -3.67 -9.98 2.16
N ARG A 116 -4.76 -10.37 2.84
CA ARG A 116 -6.10 -9.90 2.47
C ARG A 116 -6.12 -8.38 2.32
N SER A 117 -6.86 -7.88 1.34
CA SER A 117 -6.74 -6.45 1.00
C SER A 117 -8.08 -5.81 0.66
N LEU A 118 -8.16 -4.52 0.94
CA LEU A 118 -9.11 -3.61 0.33
C LEU A 118 -8.33 -2.69 -0.61
N VAL A 119 -8.69 -2.71 -1.90
CA VAL A 119 -8.21 -1.75 -2.89
C VAL A 119 -9.39 -0.85 -3.27
N CYS A 120 -9.28 0.45 -3.04
CA CYS A 120 -10.36 1.38 -3.32
C CYS A 120 -9.86 2.69 -3.92
N TRP A 121 -10.75 3.40 -4.59
CA TRP A 121 -10.48 4.69 -5.23
C TRP A 121 -11.77 5.49 -5.39
N GLY A 122 -11.65 6.79 -5.65
CA GLY A 122 -12.79 7.66 -5.92
C GLY A 122 -13.29 7.55 -7.37
N GLU A 123 -14.61 7.60 -7.56
CA GLU A 123 -15.24 7.59 -8.90
C GLU A 123 -14.73 8.74 -9.79
N VAL A 124 -14.44 9.90 -9.19
CA VAL A 124 -14.02 11.13 -9.89
C VAL A 124 -12.49 11.27 -9.93
N GLU A 125 -11.77 10.15 -9.98
CA GLU A 125 -10.32 10.15 -10.17
C GLU A 125 -9.94 10.05 -11.65
N THR A 126 -8.65 10.32 -11.94
CA THR A 126 -8.12 10.16 -13.29
C THR A 126 -8.18 8.70 -13.73
N THR A 127 -8.25 8.49 -15.03
CA THR A 127 -8.26 7.14 -15.62
C THR A 127 -7.07 6.32 -15.17
N GLU A 128 -5.90 6.95 -14.98
CA GLU A 128 -4.66 6.29 -14.60
C GLU A 128 -4.74 5.69 -13.19
N PHE A 129 -5.15 6.47 -12.18
CA PHE A 129 -5.31 5.94 -10.82
C PHE A 129 -6.33 4.80 -10.75
N LYS A 130 -7.43 4.94 -11.50
CA LYS A 130 -8.48 3.91 -11.59
C LYS A 130 -7.96 2.64 -12.28
N ALA A 131 -7.18 2.78 -13.36
CA ALA A 131 -6.59 1.67 -14.09
C ALA A 131 -5.61 0.90 -13.20
N GLN A 132 -4.63 1.59 -12.62
CA GLN A 132 -3.63 0.98 -11.74
C GLN A 132 -4.27 0.24 -10.55
N SER A 133 -5.29 0.84 -9.93
CA SER A 133 -6.00 0.22 -8.81
C SER A 133 -6.72 -1.06 -9.22
N ARG A 134 -7.41 -1.05 -10.39
CA ARG A 134 -8.09 -2.24 -10.93
C ARG A 134 -7.12 -3.34 -11.33
N GLU A 135 -6.03 -2.98 -12.01
CA GLU A 135 -5.02 -3.94 -12.48
C GLU A 135 -4.33 -4.61 -11.30
N PHE A 136 -3.94 -3.84 -10.28
CA PHE A 136 -3.33 -4.39 -9.07
C PHE A 136 -4.29 -5.32 -8.32
N ALA A 137 -5.55 -4.93 -8.13
CA ALA A 137 -6.57 -5.77 -7.49
C ALA A 137 -6.83 -7.07 -8.27
N ASN A 138 -6.81 -7.01 -9.61
CA ASN A 138 -6.91 -8.19 -10.47
C ASN A 138 -5.70 -9.11 -10.28
N GLY A 139 -4.48 -8.56 -10.22
CA GLY A 139 -3.25 -9.32 -9.95
C GLY A 139 -3.30 -10.02 -8.59
N LEU A 140 -3.74 -9.34 -7.53
CA LEU A 140 -3.95 -9.93 -6.21
C LEU A 140 -4.95 -11.09 -6.25
N THR A 141 -6.06 -10.92 -6.96
CA THR A 141 -7.10 -11.96 -7.09
C THR A 141 -6.56 -13.18 -7.86
N GLN A 142 -5.79 -12.96 -8.93
CA GLN A 142 -5.16 -14.03 -9.72
C GLN A 142 -4.11 -14.80 -8.90
N ALA A 143 -3.41 -14.12 -7.98
CA ALA A 143 -2.49 -14.74 -7.02
C ALA A 143 -3.20 -15.44 -5.85
N GLY A 144 -4.54 -15.52 -5.86
CA GLY A 144 -5.31 -16.20 -4.82
C GLY A 144 -5.55 -15.38 -3.55
N THR A 145 -5.20 -14.09 -3.54
CA THR A 145 -5.45 -13.19 -2.41
C THR A 145 -6.92 -12.81 -2.32
N THR A 146 -7.48 -12.80 -1.11
CA THR A 146 -8.80 -12.21 -0.86
C THR A 146 -8.70 -10.70 -1.01
N CYS A 147 -9.15 -10.17 -2.12
CA CYS A 147 -9.14 -8.75 -2.44
C CYS A 147 -10.57 -8.21 -2.56
N THR A 148 -10.91 -7.24 -1.71
CA THR A 148 -12.14 -6.47 -1.83
C THR A 148 -11.85 -5.23 -2.68
N VAL A 149 -12.70 -4.95 -3.66
CA VAL A 149 -12.57 -3.79 -4.54
C VAL A 149 -13.74 -2.83 -4.30
N LEU A 150 -13.46 -1.52 -4.21
CA LEU A 150 -14.48 -0.50 -4.03
C LEU A 150 -14.14 0.76 -4.82
N GLU A 151 -15.01 1.13 -5.77
CA GLU A 151 -15.06 2.47 -6.34
C GLU A 151 -16.04 3.31 -5.53
N VAL A 152 -15.55 4.37 -4.88
CA VAL A 152 -16.34 5.20 -3.96
C VAL A 152 -17.08 6.29 -4.76
N PRO A 153 -18.42 6.29 -4.79
CA PRO A 153 -19.18 7.24 -5.60
C PRO A 153 -18.93 8.68 -5.21
N ALA A 154 -18.86 9.56 -6.20
CA ALA A 154 -18.74 11.02 -6.07
C ALA A 154 -17.51 11.48 -5.25
N ARG A 155 -16.49 10.64 -5.08
CA ARG A 155 -15.22 11.00 -4.43
C ARG A 155 -14.12 11.18 -5.47
N ASN A 156 -13.25 12.15 -5.22
CA ASN A 156 -12.02 12.38 -5.95
C ASN A 156 -10.80 11.86 -5.16
N HIS A 157 -9.62 12.00 -5.73
CA HIS A 157 -8.35 11.52 -5.15
C HIS A 157 -8.04 12.07 -3.75
N PHE A 158 -8.48 13.28 -3.42
CA PHE A 158 -8.14 13.95 -2.18
C PHE A 158 -9.18 13.75 -1.07
N ASP A 159 -10.43 13.53 -1.43
CA ASP A 159 -11.52 13.42 -0.46
C ASP A 159 -11.95 11.97 -0.18
N VAL A 160 -11.61 11.01 -1.04
CA VAL A 160 -11.95 9.60 -0.83
C VAL A 160 -11.41 9.05 0.50
N VAL A 161 -10.22 9.46 0.90
CA VAL A 161 -9.60 9.03 2.16
C VAL A 161 -10.30 9.60 3.40
N LEU A 162 -10.98 10.73 3.27
CA LEU A 162 -11.70 11.37 4.38
C LEU A 162 -12.91 10.54 4.84
N ASP A 163 -13.45 9.70 3.96
CA ASP A 163 -14.54 8.80 4.31
C ASP A 163 -14.16 7.76 5.38
N LEU A 164 -12.85 7.52 5.59
CA LEU A 164 -12.37 6.67 6.69
C LEU A 164 -12.65 7.26 8.10
N ALA A 165 -12.90 8.55 8.19
CA ALA A 165 -13.25 9.21 9.45
C ALA A 165 -14.73 9.02 9.86
N ASP A 166 -15.59 8.54 8.93
CA ASP A 166 -17.01 8.32 9.19
C ASP A 166 -17.33 6.80 9.19
N PRO A 167 -17.74 6.22 10.34
CA PRO A 167 -18.04 4.79 10.45
C PRO A 167 -19.26 4.35 9.64
N THR A 168 -20.05 5.29 9.11
CA THR A 168 -21.24 5.00 8.30
C THR A 168 -20.96 4.86 6.81
N THR A 169 -19.77 5.20 6.35
CA THR A 169 -19.37 5.09 4.94
C THR A 169 -19.08 3.64 4.52
N ASP A 170 -19.21 3.39 3.22
CA ASP A 170 -18.92 2.05 2.68
C ASP A 170 -17.43 1.70 2.80
N ILE A 171 -16.53 2.66 2.62
CA ILE A 171 -15.10 2.42 2.76
C ILE A 171 -14.76 1.98 4.18
N THR A 172 -15.25 2.65 5.21
CA THR A 172 -14.98 2.28 6.61
C THR A 172 -15.58 0.91 6.96
N ARG A 173 -16.81 0.61 6.52
CA ARG A 173 -17.40 -0.73 6.70
C ARG A 173 -16.57 -1.83 6.03
N ARG A 174 -16.02 -1.58 4.82
CA ARG A 174 -15.14 -2.54 4.14
C ARG A 174 -13.81 -2.70 4.85
N VAL A 175 -13.21 -1.59 5.34
CA VAL A 175 -12.00 -1.68 6.18
C VAL A 175 -12.26 -2.60 7.37
N LEU A 176 -13.34 -2.38 8.13
CA LEU A 176 -13.67 -3.23 9.29
C LEU A 176 -13.90 -4.70 8.91
N SER A 177 -14.30 -4.99 7.68
CA SER A 177 -14.51 -6.37 7.21
C SER A 177 -13.23 -7.10 6.81
N VAL A 178 -12.13 -6.38 6.57
CA VAL A 178 -10.81 -6.97 6.25
C VAL A 178 -9.88 -7.04 7.46
N LEU A 179 -10.26 -6.43 8.59
CA LEU A 179 -9.53 -6.52 9.86
C LEU A 179 -9.87 -7.82 10.60
#